data_32abbdc2e2c5a170eb1db13b31930aac
#
_entry.id   32abbdc2e2c5a170eb1db13b31930aac
#
_cell.length_a   1.000
_cell.length_b   1.000
_cell.length_c   1.000
_cell.angle_alpha   90.00
_cell.angle_beta   90.00
_cell.angle_gamma   90.00
#
_symmetry.space_group_name_H-M   'P 1'
#
loop_
_entity.id
_entity.type
_entity.pdbx_description
1 polymer ?
#
loop_
_entity_poly.entity_id
_entity_poly.type
_entity_poly.pdbx_seq_one_letter_code
_entity_poly.pdbx_strand_id
1 'polypeptide(L)'
;MSLRAIDFHVHLPTPDWLDGSMAGYVEAAEAYFRSPAPRESLDQLAARYRGLDLKAVLLAWDAETATGRPRVPNETVAAACRDHPDVFTGLGSVDPHKGEAAVAEVADIAALGLRGVKFHPSLQAFSPDDPRYWPIFAACERHGLLALFHTGTSGIGARQPGGQGIRIGYAHPLKLDAVAAAHPGLTVVAAHFGWPWHMDLIAIALHKTNVYIDISGWAPRRIPAEVIRELRGRLTGQFLWGSDYPFLSPERCLAELDDLDLPAEVMTTVLHDNAARILGLS
;
A
#
# COMPACT_ATOMS: atom_id res chain seq x y z
N MET A 1 -22.91 6.83 12.13
CA MET A 1 -22.99 6.78 10.66
C MET A 1 -22.25 5.52 10.23
N SER A 2 -22.71 4.82 9.19
CA SER A 2 -21.97 3.66 8.67
C SER A 2 -20.74 4.16 7.90
N LEU A 3 -19.60 3.55 8.15
CA LEU A 3 -18.36 3.81 7.41
C LEU A 3 -18.58 3.58 5.91
N ARG A 4 -18.27 4.60 5.07
CA ARG A 4 -18.48 4.50 3.62
C ARG A 4 -17.43 3.61 2.94
N ALA A 5 -16.16 3.77 3.32
CA ALA A 5 -15.06 3.01 2.74
C ALA A 5 -13.82 2.98 3.65
N ILE A 6 -12.91 2.06 3.36
CA ILE A 6 -11.57 1.98 3.94
C ILE A 6 -10.56 2.27 2.84
N ASP A 7 -9.88 3.41 2.92
CA ASP A 7 -8.76 3.75 2.06
C ASP A 7 -7.54 2.94 2.49
N PHE A 8 -7.22 1.90 1.72
CA PHE A 8 -6.20 0.92 2.10
C PHE A 8 -4.77 1.43 1.90
N HIS A 9 -4.58 2.61 1.30
CA HIS A 9 -3.25 3.09 0.91
C HIS A 9 -3.09 4.60 1.14
N VAL A 10 -2.62 4.97 2.34
CA VAL A 10 -2.48 6.37 2.73
C VAL A 10 -1.09 6.61 3.31
N HIS A 11 -0.26 7.37 2.59
CA HIS A 11 1.00 7.87 3.12
C HIS A 11 0.79 9.09 4.01
N LEU A 12 1.71 9.33 4.94
CA LEU A 12 1.63 10.47 5.84
C LEU A 12 1.95 11.77 5.07
N PRO A 13 1.03 12.75 4.99
CA PRO A 13 1.27 14.01 4.28
C PRO A 13 2.12 14.98 5.11
N THR A 14 2.97 14.47 5.99
CA THR A 14 3.75 15.25 6.94
C THR A 14 5.10 15.66 6.35
N PRO A 15 5.72 16.76 6.84
CA PRO A 15 7.06 17.15 6.43
C PRO A 15 8.10 16.04 6.66
N ASP A 16 7.98 15.24 7.72
CA ASP A 16 8.92 14.14 8.00
C ASP A 16 8.96 13.12 6.87
N TRP A 17 7.82 12.81 6.27
CA TRP A 17 7.79 11.93 5.11
C TRP A 17 8.14 12.66 3.81
N LEU A 18 7.46 13.78 3.50
CA LEU A 18 7.60 14.48 2.21
C LEU A 18 8.98 15.14 2.06
N ASP A 19 9.45 15.86 3.08
CA ASP A 19 10.68 16.64 3.02
C ASP A 19 11.87 15.87 3.63
N GLY A 20 11.60 14.76 4.34
CA GLY A 20 12.58 13.85 4.93
C GLY A 20 12.78 12.58 4.08
N SER A 21 11.92 11.57 4.28
CA SER A 21 12.06 10.25 3.63
C SER A 21 11.96 10.31 2.11
N MET A 22 11.15 11.23 1.57
CA MET A 22 10.93 11.44 0.14
C MET A 22 11.76 12.61 -0.45
N ALA A 23 12.66 13.21 0.33
CA ALA A 23 13.48 14.33 -0.13
C ALA A 23 14.17 14.03 -1.47
N GLY A 24 14.02 14.94 -2.47
CA GLY A 24 14.55 14.78 -3.82
C GLY A 24 13.80 13.79 -4.72
N TYR A 25 12.71 13.16 -4.23
CA TYR A 25 11.81 12.33 -5.03
C TYR A 25 10.44 12.96 -5.19
N VAL A 26 10.05 13.87 -4.29
CA VAL A 26 8.71 14.47 -4.25
C VAL A 26 8.37 15.17 -5.55
N GLU A 27 9.29 15.97 -6.10
CA GLU A 27 9.08 16.75 -7.31
C GLU A 27 8.80 15.85 -8.53
N ALA A 28 9.52 14.72 -8.63
CA ALA A 28 9.30 13.74 -9.69
C ALA A 28 7.93 13.06 -9.54
N ALA A 29 7.54 12.72 -8.31
CA ALA A 29 6.24 12.12 -8.00
C ALA A 29 5.09 13.11 -8.26
N GLU A 30 5.19 14.36 -7.80
CA GLU A 30 4.21 15.41 -8.06
C GLU A 30 4.02 15.67 -9.57
N ALA A 31 5.11 15.70 -10.33
CA ALA A 31 5.07 15.82 -11.78
C ALA A 31 4.42 14.60 -12.45
N TYR A 32 4.69 13.39 -11.95
CA TYR A 32 4.10 12.16 -12.45
C TYR A 32 2.58 12.12 -12.22
N PHE A 33 2.14 12.43 -11.02
CA PHE A 33 0.72 12.47 -10.64
C PHE A 33 0.01 13.74 -11.12
N ARG A 34 0.75 14.77 -11.54
CA ARG A 34 0.26 16.11 -11.90
C ARG A 34 -0.56 16.74 -10.78
N SER A 35 -0.12 16.55 -9.57
CA SER A 35 -0.77 17.01 -8.35
C SER A 35 0.30 17.35 -7.30
N PRO A 36 0.28 18.54 -6.71
CA PRO A 36 1.12 18.84 -5.57
C PRO A 36 0.66 18.00 -4.36
N ALA A 37 1.60 17.44 -3.64
CA ALA A 37 1.29 16.75 -2.38
C ALA A 37 1.03 17.78 -1.29
N PRO A 38 -0.17 17.82 -0.69
CA PRO A 38 -0.43 18.70 0.44
C PRO A 38 0.44 18.31 1.64
N ARG A 39 0.83 19.30 2.41
CA ARG A 39 1.50 19.11 3.70
C ARG A 39 0.50 19.37 4.80
N GLU A 40 0.09 18.30 5.48
CA GLU A 40 -0.94 18.33 6.51
C GLU A 40 -0.42 17.65 7.79
N SER A 41 -0.92 18.08 8.95
CA SER A 41 -0.75 17.35 10.18
C SER A 41 -1.64 16.10 10.20
N LEU A 42 -1.32 15.13 11.07
CA LEU A 42 -2.15 13.93 11.24
C LEU A 42 -3.55 14.27 11.79
N ASP A 43 -3.69 15.33 12.58
CA ASP A 43 -5.01 15.84 13.04
C ASP A 43 -5.84 16.37 11.87
N GLN A 44 -5.21 17.12 10.95
CA GLN A 44 -5.87 17.63 9.74
C GLN A 44 -6.29 16.46 8.82
N LEU A 45 -5.41 15.47 8.65
CA LEU A 45 -5.73 14.25 7.91
C LEU A 45 -6.90 13.50 8.56
N ALA A 46 -6.89 13.33 9.88
CA ALA A 46 -7.98 12.68 10.60
C ALA A 46 -9.31 13.43 10.42
N ALA A 47 -9.29 14.76 10.50
CA ALA A 47 -10.47 15.58 10.28
C ALA A 47 -11.01 15.44 8.85
N ARG A 48 -10.13 15.38 7.83
CA ARG A 48 -10.50 15.14 6.42
C ARG A 48 -11.22 13.80 6.26
N TYR A 49 -10.59 12.70 6.70
CA TYR A 49 -11.15 11.36 6.55
C TYR A 49 -12.45 11.17 7.32
N ARG A 50 -12.55 11.78 8.51
CA ARG A 50 -13.78 11.80 9.31
C ARG A 50 -14.91 12.55 8.59
N GLY A 51 -14.59 13.69 7.95
CA GLY A 51 -15.56 14.46 7.16
C GLY A 51 -16.05 13.73 5.90
N LEU A 52 -15.35 12.69 5.46
CA LEU A 52 -15.71 11.86 4.30
C LEU A 52 -16.37 10.53 4.69
N ASP A 53 -16.55 10.25 5.98
CA ASP A 53 -16.97 8.95 6.51
C ASP A 53 -16.04 7.79 6.06
N LEU A 54 -14.73 8.05 6.02
CA LEU A 54 -13.70 7.09 5.62
C LEU A 54 -12.81 6.69 6.79
N LYS A 55 -12.27 5.47 6.71
CA LYS A 55 -11.12 5.04 7.50
C LYS A 55 -9.89 4.99 6.60
N ALA A 56 -8.72 5.38 7.13
CA ALA A 56 -7.44 5.33 6.44
C ALA A 56 -6.52 4.26 7.02
N VAL A 57 -5.86 3.51 6.15
CA VAL A 57 -4.73 2.64 6.50
C VAL A 57 -3.44 3.43 6.29
N LEU A 58 -2.87 3.93 7.37
CA LEU A 58 -1.63 4.70 7.35
C LEU A 58 -0.42 3.79 7.14
N LEU A 59 0.54 4.24 6.34
CA LEU A 59 1.73 3.49 5.99
C LEU A 59 2.98 4.13 6.57
N ALA A 60 3.73 3.39 7.39
CA ALA A 60 5.09 3.74 7.75
C ALA A 60 6.03 3.57 6.54
N TRP A 61 7.27 4.04 6.67
CA TRP A 61 8.23 4.07 5.57
C TRP A 61 9.65 3.84 6.06
N ASP A 62 10.31 2.80 5.55
CA ASP A 62 11.73 2.55 5.83
C ASP A 62 12.46 2.06 4.57
N ALA A 63 13.31 2.91 4.01
CA ALA A 63 14.20 2.62 2.90
C ALA A 63 15.61 3.20 3.16
N GLU A 64 16.00 3.28 4.44
CA GLU A 64 17.23 3.94 4.87
C GLU A 64 18.47 3.41 4.18
N THR A 65 18.64 2.09 4.12
CA THR A 65 19.85 1.47 3.53
C THR A 65 20.00 1.80 2.06
N ALA A 66 18.90 1.76 1.30
CA ALA A 66 18.94 1.98 -0.14
C ALA A 66 19.03 3.47 -0.52
N THR A 67 18.46 4.35 0.28
CA THR A 67 18.30 5.78 -0.07
C THR A 67 19.20 6.72 0.73
N GLY A 68 19.66 6.29 1.91
CA GLY A 68 20.35 7.15 2.88
C GLY A 68 19.43 8.21 3.52
N ARG A 69 18.10 8.09 3.35
CA ARG A 69 17.11 9.03 3.89
C ARG A 69 16.47 8.48 5.16
N PRO A 70 16.02 9.37 6.08
CA PRO A 70 15.42 8.92 7.33
C PRO A 70 14.13 8.14 7.07
N ARG A 71 13.85 7.17 7.92
CA ARG A 71 12.56 6.46 7.93
C ARG A 71 11.46 7.30 8.58
N VAL A 72 10.21 6.95 8.32
CA VAL A 72 9.09 7.29 9.20
C VAL A 72 8.97 6.16 10.23
N PRO A 73 9.19 6.43 11.52
CA PRO A 73 9.14 5.39 12.56
C PRO A 73 7.77 4.71 12.63
N ASN A 74 7.76 3.40 12.91
CA ASN A 74 6.53 2.63 13.11
C ASN A 74 5.70 3.18 14.28
N GLU A 75 6.38 3.71 15.30
CA GLU A 75 5.77 4.36 16.48
C GLU A 75 4.95 5.59 16.11
N THR A 76 5.35 6.34 15.06
CA THR A 76 4.61 7.51 14.57
C THR A 76 3.24 7.10 14.03
N VAL A 77 3.19 6.04 13.22
CA VAL A 77 1.93 5.49 12.70
C VAL A 77 1.09 4.91 13.83
N ALA A 78 1.71 4.16 14.74
CA ALA A 78 1.02 3.59 15.89
C ALA A 78 0.44 4.67 16.83
N ALA A 79 1.15 5.77 17.04
CA ALA A 79 0.65 6.91 17.82
C ALA A 79 -0.57 7.53 17.14
N ALA A 80 -0.50 7.81 15.83
CA ALA A 80 -1.64 8.35 15.08
C ALA A 80 -2.88 7.44 15.16
N CYS A 81 -2.70 6.12 15.09
CA CYS A 81 -3.79 5.16 15.24
C CYS A 81 -4.40 5.17 16.65
N ARG A 82 -3.59 5.37 17.70
CA ARG A 82 -4.09 5.51 19.07
C ARG A 82 -4.83 6.82 19.32
N ASP A 83 -4.34 7.90 18.71
CA ASP A 83 -4.93 9.24 18.87
C ASP A 83 -6.24 9.40 18.09
N HIS A 84 -6.39 8.68 16.97
CA HIS A 84 -7.58 8.71 16.10
C HIS A 84 -8.09 7.29 15.75
N PRO A 85 -8.48 6.45 16.72
CA PRO A 85 -8.83 5.05 16.49
C PRO A 85 -10.11 4.85 15.67
N ASP A 86 -10.96 5.86 15.62
CA ASP A 86 -12.18 5.89 14.80
C ASP A 86 -11.87 6.01 13.30
N VAL A 87 -10.74 6.65 12.94
CA VAL A 87 -10.38 6.99 11.56
C VAL A 87 -9.18 6.19 11.08
N PHE A 88 -8.17 5.98 11.92
CA PHE A 88 -6.91 5.37 11.49
C PHE A 88 -6.74 3.92 11.95
N THR A 89 -6.17 3.13 11.06
CA THR A 89 -5.43 1.90 11.32
C THR A 89 -4.12 2.00 10.55
N GLY A 90 -3.14 1.12 10.78
CA GLY A 90 -1.84 1.35 10.16
C GLY A 90 -1.05 0.09 9.89
N LEU A 91 -0.11 0.22 8.96
CA LEU A 91 0.92 -0.75 8.65
C LEU A 91 2.29 -0.16 9.01
N GLY A 92 3.15 -1.00 9.57
CA GLY A 92 4.57 -0.66 9.76
C GLY A 92 5.36 -0.77 8.46
N SER A 93 6.65 -0.49 8.53
CA SER A 93 7.61 -0.75 7.47
C SER A 93 8.93 -1.20 8.08
N VAL A 94 9.66 -2.05 7.39
CA VAL A 94 11.01 -2.47 7.78
C VAL A 94 11.93 -2.32 6.58
N ASP A 95 13.21 -2.05 6.82
CA ASP A 95 14.24 -2.09 5.78
C ASP A 95 14.76 -3.52 5.64
N PRO A 96 14.51 -4.21 4.50
CA PRO A 96 14.91 -5.60 4.35
C PRO A 96 16.42 -5.86 4.45
N HIS A 97 17.24 -4.86 4.20
CA HIS A 97 18.70 -4.96 4.27
C HIS A 97 19.26 -5.00 5.68
N LYS A 98 18.43 -4.69 6.71
CA LYS A 98 18.82 -4.78 8.13
C LYS A 98 18.85 -6.24 8.65
N GLY A 99 18.49 -7.25 7.81
CA GLY A 99 18.61 -8.66 8.13
C GLY A 99 17.84 -9.09 9.38
N GLU A 100 18.51 -9.66 10.39
CA GLU A 100 17.88 -10.11 11.64
C GLU A 100 17.17 -8.98 12.40
N ALA A 101 17.68 -7.75 12.32
CA ALA A 101 17.02 -6.61 12.95
C ALA A 101 15.67 -6.31 12.28
N ALA A 102 15.56 -6.43 10.94
CA ALA A 102 14.28 -6.29 10.26
C ALA A 102 13.29 -7.41 10.66
N VAL A 103 13.77 -8.63 10.87
CA VAL A 103 12.92 -9.74 11.36
C VAL A 103 12.41 -9.47 12.78
N ALA A 104 13.27 -8.96 13.67
CA ALA A 104 12.88 -8.61 15.04
C ALA A 104 11.87 -7.45 15.05
N GLU A 105 12.06 -6.43 14.21
CA GLU A 105 11.17 -5.28 14.10
C GLU A 105 9.73 -5.66 13.68
N VAL A 106 9.54 -6.78 12.96
CA VAL A 106 8.18 -7.30 12.66
C VAL A 106 7.41 -7.64 13.94
N ALA A 107 8.07 -8.19 14.96
CA ALA A 107 7.44 -8.46 16.25
C ALA A 107 7.06 -7.15 16.98
N ASP A 108 7.92 -6.12 16.89
CA ASP A 108 7.63 -4.81 17.46
C ASP A 108 6.43 -4.14 16.77
N ILE A 109 6.34 -4.26 15.44
CA ILE A 109 5.17 -3.79 14.66
C ILE A 109 3.88 -4.45 15.15
N ALA A 110 3.91 -5.76 15.38
CA ALA A 110 2.75 -6.47 15.94
C ALA A 110 2.41 -6.00 17.36
N ALA A 111 3.43 -5.80 18.21
CA ALA A 111 3.26 -5.30 19.59
C ALA A 111 2.70 -3.86 19.63
N LEU A 112 3.00 -3.03 18.63
CA LEU A 112 2.43 -1.70 18.45
C LEU A 112 0.95 -1.71 18.00
N GLY A 113 0.39 -2.89 17.69
CA GLY A 113 -1.00 -3.04 17.22
C GLY A 113 -1.21 -2.69 15.74
N LEU A 114 -0.13 -2.54 14.97
CA LEU A 114 -0.20 -2.36 13.53
C LEU A 114 -0.61 -3.67 12.85
N ARG A 115 -1.24 -3.59 11.68
CA ARG A 115 -1.93 -4.72 11.03
C ARG A 115 -1.12 -5.39 9.92
N GLY A 116 0.06 -4.89 9.61
CA GLY A 116 0.90 -5.43 8.55
C GLY A 116 2.18 -4.65 8.36
N VAL A 117 2.90 -5.01 7.29
CA VAL A 117 4.17 -4.39 6.91
C VAL A 117 4.10 -3.92 5.46
N LYS A 118 4.43 -2.65 5.22
CA LYS A 118 4.58 -2.05 3.89
C LYS A 118 6.01 -2.24 3.39
N PHE A 119 6.12 -2.70 2.14
CA PHE A 119 7.36 -2.79 1.37
C PHE A 119 7.28 -1.97 0.09
N HIS A 120 8.41 -1.38 -0.29
CA HIS A 120 8.56 -0.72 -1.60
C HIS A 120 9.80 -1.30 -2.32
N PRO A 121 9.69 -2.47 -2.98
CA PRO A 121 10.84 -3.22 -3.49
C PRO A 121 11.76 -2.41 -4.39
N SER A 122 11.21 -1.58 -5.27
CA SER A 122 12.01 -0.72 -6.17
C SER A 122 12.83 0.33 -5.42
N LEU A 123 12.25 0.97 -4.39
CA LEU A 123 12.92 1.99 -3.60
C LEU A 123 13.88 1.39 -2.58
N GLN A 124 13.44 0.32 -1.92
CA GLN A 124 14.25 -0.44 -0.97
C GLN A 124 15.33 -1.30 -1.66
N ALA A 125 15.36 -1.33 -3.00
CA ALA A 125 16.35 -2.04 -3.82
C ALA A 125 16.48 -3.54 -3.50
N PHE A 126 15.38 -4.24 -3.24
CA PHE A 126 15.37 -5.67 -2.96
C PHE A 126 14.37 -6.43 -3.85
N SER A 127 14.61 -7.72 -4.05
CA SER A 127 13.72 -8.60 -4.81
C SER A 127 12.92 -9.48 -3.85
N PRO A 128 11.58 -9.38 -3.80
CA PRO A 128 10.78 -10.19 -2.89
C PRO A 128 10.95 -11.71 -3.07
N ASP A 129 11.24 -12.16 -4.28
CA ASP A 129 11.50 -13.58 -4.61
C ASP A 129 12.89 -14.08 -4.19
N ASP A 130 13.75 -13.23 -3.64
CA ASP A 130 15.05 -13.63 -3.11
C ASP A 130 14.88 -14.24 -1.70
N PRO A 131 15.24 -15.53 -1.51
CA PRO A 131 15.04 -16.22 -0.23
C PRO A 131 15.74 -15.58 0.98
N ARG A 132 16.73 -14.71 0.76
CA ARG A 132 17.40 -13.98 1.84
C ARG A 132 16.44 -13.11 2.66
N TYR A 133 15.36 -12.64 2.05
CA TYR A 133 14.37 -11.76 2.70
C TYR A 133 13.15 -12.53 3.26
N TRP A 134 13.00 -13.82 2.93
CA TRP A 134 11.86 -14.63 3.36
C TRP A 134 11.72 -14.79 4.88
N PRO A 135 12.78 -14.75 5.72
CA PRO A 135 12.61 -14.72 7.17
C PRO A 135 11.73 -13.56 7.67
N ILE A 136 11.71 -12.39 6.96
CA ILE A 136 10.86 -11.25 7.28
C ILE A 136 9.38 -11.62 7.00
N PHE A 137 9.09 -12.23 5.85
CA PHE A 137 7.73 -12.64 5.47
C PHE A 137 7.22 -13.77 6.36
N ALA A 138 8.08 -14.71 6.73
CA ALA A 138 7.76 -15.73 7.72
C ALA A 138 7.45 -15.13 9.11
N ALA A 139 8.12 -14.04 9.49
CA ALA A 139 7.79 -13.31 10.71
C ALA A 139 6.42 -12.63 10.59
N CYS A 140 6.11 -11.98 9.46
CA CYS A 140 4.78 -11.41 9.22
C CYS A 140 3.69 -12.49 9.35
N GLU A 141 3.86 -13.64 8.70
CA GLU A 141 2.91 -14.77 8.78
C GLU A 141 2.71 -15.25 10.22
N ARG A 142 3.80 -15.47 10.97
CA ARG A 142 3.73 -15.92 12.40
C ARG A 142 3.00 -14.94 13.30
N HIS A 143 3.12 -13.64 13.04
CA HIS A 143 2.48 -12.59 13.84
C HIS A 143 1.09 -12.19 13.31
N GLY A 144 0.57 -12.86 12.27
CA GLY A 144 -0.72 -12.54 11.67
C GLY A 144 -0.77 -11.16 11.00
N LEU A 145 0.39 -10.64 10.57
CA LEU A 145 0.52 -9.38 9.87
C LEU A 145 0.43 -9.61 8.36
N LEU A 146 -0.32 -8.75 7.64
CA LEU A 146 -0.30 -8.75 6.19
C LEU A 146 1.00 -8.11 5.65
N ALA A 147 1.36 -8.44 4.40
CA ALA A 147 2.47 -7.81 3.68
C ALA A 147 1.95 -7.04 2.46
N LEU A 148 2.07 -5.71 2.48
CA LEU A 148 1.69 -4.82 1.38
C LEU A 148 2.93 -4.45 0.57
N PHE A 149 2.96 -4.82 -0.70
CA PHE A 149 4.05 -4.53 -1.62
C PHE A 149 3.65 -3.47 -2.66
N HIS A 150 4.47 -2.44 -2.82
CA HIS A 150 4.42 -1.65 -4.04
C HIS A 150 4.71 -2.54 -5.24
N THR A 151 3.88 -2.49 -6.28
CA THR A 151 4.08 -3.26 -7.53
C THR A 151 3.91 -2.36 -8.76
N GLY A 152 4.57 -2.76 -9.84
CA GLY A 152 4.50 -2.02 -11.08
C GLY A 152 5.48 -0.83 -11.16
N THR A 153 5.11 0.16 -11.94
CA THR A 153 5.88 1.41 -12.09
C THR A 153 5.68 2.32 -10.87
N SER A 154 6.56 3.30 -10.72
CA SER A 154 6.53 4.24 -9.59
C SER A 154 6.63 5.68 -10.06
N GLY A 155 5.99 6.60 -9.32
CA GLY A 155 6.20 8.03 -9.44
C GLY A 155 7.60 8.48 -8.95
N ILE A 156 8.22 7.69 -8.06
CA ILE A 156 9.55 7.96 -7.51
C ILE A 156 10.58 7.80 -8.63
N GLY A 157 11.36 8.85 -8.90
CA GLY A 157 12.36 8.89 -9.96
C GLY A 157 11.79 8.91 -11.39
N ALA A 158 10.46 8.99 -11.55
CA ALA A 158 9.80 8.96 -12.85
C ALA A 158 10.28 10.13 -13.74
N ARG A 159 10.62 9.82 -15.00
CA ARG A 159 11.11 10.76 -16.00
C ARG A 159 12.42 11.47 -15.63
N GLN A 160 13.11 11.02 -14.60
CA GLN A 160 14.44 11.50 -14.26
C GLN A 160 15.51 10.66 -14.98
N PRO A 161 16.71 11.21 -15.26
CA PRO A 161 17.81 10.45 -15.83
C PRO A 161 18.11 9.19 -15.01
N GLY A 162 18.12 8.02 -15.67
CA GLY A 162 18.29 6.74 -15.01
C GLY A 162 17.24 6.41 -13.94
N GLY A 163 16.10 7.12 -13.91
CA GLY A 163 15.07 6.95 -12.88
C GLY A 163 15.58 7.22 -11.45
N GLN A 164 16.60 8.08 -11.29
CA GLN A 164 17.32 8.30 -10.02
C GLN A 164 17.87 7.02 -9.39
N GLY A 165 18.22 6.02 -10.21
CA GLY A 165 18.73 4.71 -9.76
C GLY A 165 17.64 3.71 -9.36
N ILE A 166 16.37 4.08 -9.42
CA ILE A 166 15.24 3.20 -9.09
C ILE A 166 15.08 2.11 -10.15
N ARG A 167 15.06 0.85 -9.72
CA ARG A 167 14.92 -0.32 -10.59
C ARG A 167 13.52 -0.90 -10.47
N ILE A 168 12.62 -0.56 -11.41
CA ILE A 168 11.22 -1.01 -11.40
C ILE A 168 11.06 -2.53 -11.49
N GLY A 169 12.04 -3.26 -12.03
CA GLY A 169 12.01 -4.72 -12.09
C GLY A 169 11.94 -5.42 -10.72
N TYR A 170 12.32 -4.76 -9.63
CA TYR A 170 12.13 -5.26 -8.28
C TYR A 170 10.64 -5.31 -7.86
N ALA A 171 9.82 -4.43 -8.42
CA ALA A 171 8.38 -4.37 -8.18
C ALA A 171 7.55 -5.15 -9.22
N HIS A 172 8.16 -6.02 -10.01
CA HIS A 172 7.41 -6.86 -10.95
C HIS A 172 6.52 -7.84 -10.16
N PRO A 173 5.20 -7.90 -10.42
CA PRO A 173 4.27 -8.71 -9.63
C PRO A 173 4.63 -10.19 -9.53
N LEU A 174 5.22 -10.80 -10.58
CA LEU A 174 5.64 -12.21 -10.56
C LEU A 174 6.59 -12.56 -9.41
N LYS A 175 7.28 -11.58 -8.83
CA LYS A 175 8.12 -11.81 -7.64
C LYS A 175 7.30 -12.16 -6.40
N LEU A 176 6.03 -11.79 -6.36
CA LEU A 176 5.12 -12.12 -5.26
C LEU A 176 4.55 -13.55 -5.38
N ASP A 177 4.63 -14.16 -6.56
CA ASP A 177 4.17 -15.54 -6.76
C ASP A 177 4.92 -16.53 -5.85
N ALA A 178 6.24 -16.41 -5.82
CA ALA A 178 7.09 -17.26 -4.97
C ALA A 178 6.86 -16.98 -3.47
N VAL A 179 6.68 -15.71 -3.07
CA VAL A 179 6.40 -15.32 -1.68
C VAL A 179 5.08 -15.92 -1.22
N ALA A 180 4.01 -15.74 -1.99
CA ALA A 180 2.68 -16.22 -1.64
C ALA A 180 2.60 -17.76 -1.63
N ALA A 181 3.41 -18.44 -2.46
CA ALA A 181 3.49 -19.90 -2.46
C ALA A 181 4.25 -20.45 -1.26
N ALA A 182 5.33 -19.78 -0.84
CA ALA A 182 6.15 -20.19 0.30
C ALA A 182 5.49 -19.89 1.65
N HIS A 183 4.61 -18.88 1.70
CA HIS A 183 3.92 -18.40 2.91
C HIS A 183 2.40 -18.40 2.70
N PRO A 184 1.74 -19.58 2.69
CA PRO A 184 0.32 -19.70 2.37
C PRO A 184 -0.61 -19.07 3.42
N GLY A 185 -0.14 -18.89 4.66
CA GLY A 185 -0.85 -18.17 5.73
C GLY A 185 -0.66 -16.66 5.70
N LEU A 186 0.29 -16.14 4.88
CA LEU A 186 0.52 -14.71 4.73
C LEU A 186 -0.49 -14.10 3.78
N THR A 187 -1.22 -13.07 4.21
CA THR A 187 -1.96 -12.20 3.29
C THR A 187 -0.98 -11.27 2.56
N VAL A 188 -0.87 -11.44 1.25
CA VAL A 188 -0.02 -10.62 0.37
C VAL A 188 -0.90 -9.63 -0.38
N VAL A 189 -0.62 -8.34 -0.26
CA VAL A 189 -1.33 -7.28 -1.00
C VAL A 189 -0.38 -6.66 -2.01
N ALA A 190 -0.77 -6.65 -3.28
CA ALA A 190 -0.04 -6.03 -4.38
C ALA A 190 -0.67 -4.68 -4.73
N ALA A 191 0.01 -3.58 -4.41
CA ALA A 191 -0.47 -2.23 -4.65
C ALA A 191 -0.41 -1.83 -6.13
N HIS A 192 -1.31 -0.91 -6.53
CA HIS A 192 -1.33 -0.27 -7.86
C HIS A 192 -1.59 -1.24 -9.01
N PHE A 193 -2.31 -2.35 -8.74
CA PHE A 193 -2.61 -3.46 -9.67
C PHE A 193 -1.42 -3.86 -10.57
N GLY A 194 -0.19 -3.55 -10.18
CA GLY A 194 1.04 -3.98 -10.86
C GLY A 194 1.28 -3.39 -12.25
N TRP A 195 0.65 -2.26 -12.61
CA TRP A 195 0.78 -1.69 -13.95
C TRP A 195 2.26 -1.47 -14.35
N PRO A 196 2.70 -1.84 -15.58
CA PRO A 196 1.92 -2.36 -16.71
C PRO A 196 1.73 -3.89 -16.72
N TRP A 197 2.24 -4.61 -15.71
CA TRP A 197 2.21 -6.09 -15.62
C TRP A 197 0.96 -6.61 -14.88
N HIS A 198 -0.16 -5.90 -15.00
CA HIS A 198 -1.42 -6.24 -14.31
C HIS A 198 -1.96 -7.62 -14.69
N MET A 199 -1.68 -8.10 -15.92
CA MET A 199 -2.10 -9.45 -16.33
C MET A 199 -1.39 -10.55 -15.57
N ASP A 200 -0.09 -10.36 -15.24
CA ASP A 200 0.66 -11.29 -14.40
C ASP A 200 0.10 -11.31 -12.99
N LEU A 201 -0.24 -10.12 -12.44
CA LEU A 201 -0.84 -10.04 -11.12
C LEU A 201 -2.24 -10.69 -11.06
N ILE A 202 -3.08 -10.45 -12.06
CA ILE A 202 -4.37 -11.12 -12.21
C ILE A 202 -4.19 -12.64 -12.23
N ALA A 203 -3.22 -13.16 -12.99
CA ALA A 203 -2.94 -14.59 -13.04
C ALA A 203 -2.56 -15.16 -11.68
N ILE A 204 -1.73 -14.44 -10.91
CA ILE A 204 -1.33 -14.84 -9.55
C ILE A 204 -2.54 -14.84 -8.61
N ALA A 205 -3.35 -13.78 -8.61
CA ALA A 205 -4.53 -13.66 -7.75
C ALA A 205 -5.60 -14.73 -8.07
N LEU A 206 -5.77 -15.07 -9.35
CA LEU A 206 -6.65 -16.18 -9.77
C LEU A 206 -6.13 -17.55 -9.30
N HIS A 207 -4.82 -17.69 -9.11
CA HIS A 207 -4.20 -18.95 -8.70
C HIS A 207 -4.10 -19.07 -7.18
N LYS A 208 -4.01 -17.94 -6.43
CA LYS A 208 -3.71 -17.89 -5.00
C LYS A 208 -4.72 -17.05 -4.23
N THR A 209 -5.39 -17.68 -3.28
CA THR A 209 -6.42 -17.01 -2.46
C THR A 209 -5.86 -16.05 -1.40
N ASN A 210 -4.58 -16.14 -1.10
CA ASN A 210 -3.88 -15.26 -0.16
C ASN A 210 -3.28 -14.01 -0.83
N VAL A 211 -3.54 -13.76 -2.13
CA VAL A 211 -3.07 -12.58 -2.86
C VAL A 211 -4.23 -11.63 -3.14
N TYR A 212 -4.06 -10.39 -2.74
CA TYR A 212 -5.02 -9.29 -2.92
C TYR A 212 -4.43 -8.21 -3.83
N ILE A 213 -5.28 -7.46 -4.50
CA ILE A 213 -4.92 -6.40 -5.44
C ILE A 213 -5.48 -5.08 -4.91
N ASP A 214 -4.63 -4.13 -4.58
CA ASP A 214 -5.00 -2.77 -4.23
C ASP A 214 -4.95 -1.89 -5.49
N ILE A 215 -6.06 -1.20 -5.79
CA ILE A 215 -6.22 -0.37 -6.99
C ILE A 215 -5.78 1.09 -6.79
N SER A 216 -5.05 1.39 -5.73
CA SER A 216 -4.52 2.72 -5.43
C SER A 216 -3.52 3.25 -6.47
N GLY A 217 -3.16 4.53 -6.37
CA GLY A 217 -2.12 5.17 -7.18
C GLY A 217 -2.52 5.47 -8.63
N TRP A 218 -3.76 5.19 -9.00
CA TRP A 218 -4.30 5.45 -10.33
C TRP A 218 -5.69 6.08 -10.24
N ALA A 219 -5.91 7.09 -11.08
CA ALA A 219 -7.26 7.61 -11.27
C ALA A 219 -8.16 6.48 -11.81
N PRO A 220 -9.32 6.16 -11.19
CA PRO A 220 -10.14 5.01 -11.56
C PRO A 220 -10.47 4.89 -13.06
N ARG A 221 -10.70 6.02 -13.75
CA ARG A 221 -10.92 6.05 -15.21
C ARG A 221 -9.74 5.56 -16.04
N ARG A 222 -8.56 5.35 -15.44
CA ARG A 222 -7.34 4.86 -16.12
C ARG A 222 -7.05 3.39 -15.80
N ILE A 223 -7.85 2.76 -14.96
CA ILE A 223 -7.71 1.35 -14.65
C ILE A 223 -8.01 0.54 -15.93
N PRO A 224 -7.14 -0.40 -16.33
CA PRO A 224 -7.35 -1.21 -17.52
C PRO A 224 -8.66 -2.01 -17.47
N ALA A 225 -9.28 -2.18 -18.63
CA ALA A 225 -10.57 -2.89 -18.74
C ALA A 225 -10.49 -4.33 -18.23
N GLU A 226 -9.34 -4.98 -18.39
CA GLU A 226 -9.07 -6.32 -17.87
C GLU A 226 -9.13 -6.37 -16.33
N VAL A 227 -8.58 -5.36 -15.66
CA VAL A 227 -8.63 -5.24 -14.21
C VAL A 227 -10.07 -5.02 -13.74
N ILE A 228 -10.81 -4.11 -14.40
CA ILE A 228 -12.22 -3.85 -14.08
C ILE A 228 -13.07 -5.10 -14.30
N ARG A 229 -12.81 -5.88 -15.36
CA ARG A 229 -13.54 -7.14 -15.61
C ARG A 229 -13.36 -8.13 -14.46
N GLU A 230 -12.13 -8.32 -13.97
CA GLU A 230 -11.87 -9.25 -12.87
C GLU A 230 -12.39 -8.71 -11.52
N LEU A 231 -12.34 -7.39 -11.31
CA LEU A 231 -12.93 -6.71 -10.17
C LEU A 231 -14.44 -6.91 -10.09
N ARG A 232 -15.15 -6.85 -11.24
CA ARG A 232 -16.59 -7.12 -11.32
C ARG A 232 -16.95 -8.61 -11.22
N GLY A 233 -15.98 -9.50 -11.34
CA GLY A 233 -16.22 -10.92 -11.55
C GLY A 233 -15.49 -11.82 -10.57
N ARG A 234 -14.51 -12.58 -11.06
CA ARG A 234 -13.88 -13.68 -10.34
C ARG A 234 -13.08 -13.26 -9.10
N LEU A 235 -12.53 -12.06 -9.11
CA LEU A 235 -11.63 -11.56 -8.07
C LEU A 235 -12.25 -10.47 -7.17
N THR A 236 -13.56 -10.22 -7.25
CA THR A 236 -14.24 -9.21 -6.42
C THR A 236 -13.83 -9.32 -4.93
N GLY A 237 -13.73 -10.53 -4.40
CA GLY A 237 -13.32 -10.78 -3.00
C GLY A 237 -11.83 -10.58 -2.69
N GLN A 238 -11.00 -10.23 -3.70
CA GLN A 238 -9.56 -10.02 -3.55
C GLN A 238 -9.11 -8.62 -3.97
N PHE A 239 -10.04 -7.73 -4.37
CA PHE A 239 -9.72 -6.33 -4.65
C PHE A 239 -9.92 -5.44 -3.43
N LEU A 240 -9.02 -4.47 -3.28
CA LEU A 240 -9.04 -3.44 -2.26
C LEU A 240 -9.01 -2.07 -2.93
N TRP A 241 -9.72 -1.12 -2.35
CA TRP A 241 -9.64 0.27 -2.77
C TRP A 241 -8.64 1.03 -1.91
N GLY A 242 -7.85 1.91 -2.54
CA GLY A 242 -7.00 2.89 -1.90
C GLY A 242 -6.81 4.11 -2.79
N SER A 243 -6.47 5.25 -2.22
CA SER A 243 -6.20 6.48 -2.97
C SER A 243 -4.75 6.61 -3.39
N ASP A 244 -3.80 6.24 -2.56
CA ASP A 244 -2.38 6.62 -2.61
C ASP A 244 -2.18 8.10 -2.23
N TYR A 245 -3.02 8.59 -1.28
CA TYR A 245 -2.85 9.92 -0.71
C TYR A 245 -1.45 10.07 -0.11
N PRO A 246 -0.76 11.21 -0.30
CA PRO A 246 -1.28 12.53 -0.71
C PRO A 246 -1.22 12.83 -2.21
N PHE A 247 -0.78 11.91 -3.07
CA PHE A 247 -0.67 12.19 -4.51
C PHE A 247 -2.00 12.18 -5.26
N LEU A 248 -2.96 11.35 -4.80
CA LEU A 248 -4.34 11.37 -5.28
C LEU A 248 -5.28 11.57 -4.10
N SER A 249 -6.28 12.45 -4.24
CA SER A 249 -7.25 12.66 -3.17
C SER A 249 -8.32 11.57 -3.16
N PRO A 250 -8.73 11.09 -1.96
CA PRO A 250 -9.77 10.09 -1.84
C PRO A 250 -11.11 10.55 -2.41
N GLU A 251 -11.45 11.85 -2.30
CA GLU A 251 -12.66 12.43 -2.85
C GLU A 251 -12.74 12.24 -4.37
N ARG A 252 -11.64 12.56 -5.05
CA ARG A 252 -11.55 12.39 -6.50
C ARG A 252 -11.61 10.92 -6.90
N CYS A 253 -10.87 10.06 -6.19
CA CYS A 253 -10.86 8.63 -6.50
C CYS A 253 -12.25 8.02 -6.33
N LEU A 254 -13.00 8.38 -5.28
CA LEU A 254 -14.35 7.90 -5.07
C LEU A 254 -15.32 8.41 -6.16
N ALA A 255 -15.26 9.70 -6.50
CA ALA A 255 -16.12 10.26 -7.55
C ALA A 255 -15.86 9.58 -8.91
N GLU A 256 -14.59 9.39 -9.30
CA GLU A 256 -14.24 8.70 -10.54
C GLU A 256 -14.59 7.19 -10.50
N LEU A 257 -14.65 6.56 -9.32
CA LEU A 257 -15.06 5.16 -9.17
C LEU A 257 -16.57 5.01 -9.36
N ASP A 258 -17.37 5.98 -8.87
CA ASP A 258 -18.81 6.03 -9.10
C ASP A 258 -19.14 6.08 -10.62
N ASP A 259 -18.29 6.73 -11.43
CA ASP A 259 -18.44 6.80 -12.90
C ASP A 259 -18.20 5.46 -13.63
N LEU A 260 -17.63 4.45 -12.95
CA LEU A 260 -17.38 3.14 -13.56
C LEU A 260 -18.62 2.24 -13.62
N ASP A 261 -19.75 2.68 -13.06
CA ASP A 261 -21.04 1.93 -13.03
C ASP A 261 -20.86 0.48 -12.54
N LEU A 262 -20.17 0.33 -11.41
CA LEU A 262 -20.00 -0.97 -10.76
C LEU A 262 -21.27 -1.35 -9.98
N PRO A 263 -21.67 -2.64 -9.94
CA PRO A 263 -22.77 -3.09 -9.09
C PRO A 263 -22.56 -2.68 -7.62
N ALA A 264 -23.62 -2.28 -6.93
CA ALA A 264 -23.53 -1.77 -5.55
C ALA A 264 -22.89 -2.78 -4.59
N GLU A 265 -23.13 -4.07 -4.77
CA GLU A 265 -22.51 -5.13 -3.99
C GLU A 265 -20.99 -5.23 -4.22
N VAL A 266 -20.55 -5.04 -5.47
CA VAL A 266 -19.12 -5.00 -5.83
C VAL A 266 -18.47 -3.76 -5.17
N MET A 267 -19.14 -2.60 -5.26
CA MET A 267 -18.66 -1.37 -4.62
C MET A 267 -18.49 -1.55 -3.11
N THR A 268 -19.48 -2.09 -2.40
CA THR A 268 -19.40 -2.35 -0.95
C THR A 268 -18.25 -3.30 -0.64
N THR A 269 -18.14 -4.40 -1.38
CA THR A 269 -17.09 -5.40 -1.17
C THR A 269 -15.69 -4.81 -1.35
N VAL A 270 -15.46 -4.04 -2.42
CA VAL A 270 -14.13 -3.50 -2.76
C VAL A 270 -13.78 -2.30 -1.91
N LEU A 271 -14.75 -1.41 -1.62
CA LEU A 271 -14.51 -0.22 -0.82
C LEU A 271 -14.35 -0.52 0.68
N HIS A 272 -14.98 -1.58 1.19
CA HIS A 272 -15.06 -1.80 2.63
C HIS A 272 -14.78 -3.24 3.05
N ASP A 273 -15.59 -4.23 2.62
CA ASP A 273 -15.66 -5.54 3.28
C ASP A 273 -14.36 -6.34 3.18
N ASN A 274 -13.70 -6.30 2.03
CA ASN A 274 -12.42 -6.98 1.84
C ASN A 274 -11.34 -6.40 2.76
N ALA A 275 -11.24 -5.07 2.83
CA ALA A 275 -10.29 -4.39 3.71
C ALA A 275 -10.59 -4.66 5.19
N ALA A 276 -11.86 -4.56 5.61
CA ALA A 276 -12.29 -4.85 6.97
C ALA A 276 -11.91 -6.28 7.37
N ARG A 277 -12.16 -7.25 6.49
CA ARG A 277 -11.86 -8.67 6.73
C ARG A 277 -10.38 -8.93 6.93
N ILE A 278 -9.50 -8.43 6.04
CA ILE A 278 -8.05 -8.72 6.15
C ILE A 278 -7.34 -7.90 7.22
N LEU A 279 -7.94 -6.77 7.64
CA LEU A 279 -7.45 -5.95 8.76
C LEU A 279 -8.01 -6.40 10.11
N GLY A 280 -8.96 -7.34 10.14
CA GLY A 280 -9.62 -7.78 11.36
C GLY A 280 -10.41 -6.65 12.03
N LEU A 281 -11.05 -5.80 11.23
CA LEU A 281 -11.95 -4.74 11.70
C LEU A 281 -13.38 -5.29 11.76
N SER A 282 -14.05 -5.09 12.90
CA SER A 282 -15.45 -5.48 13.13
C SER A 282 -16.41 -4.35 12.79
#